data_74f914e0615bc2082d2f5a018dd96ce2
#
_entry.id   74f914e0615bc2082d2f5a018dd96ce2
#
_cell.length_a   1.000
_cell.length_b   1.000
_cell.length_c   1.000
_cell.angle_alpha   90.00
_cell.angle_beta   90.00
_cell.angle_gamma   90.00
#
_symmetry.space_group_name_H-M   'P 1'
#
loop_
_entity.id
_entity.type
_entity.pdbx_description
1 polymer ?
#
loop_
_entity_poly.entity_id
_entity_poly.type
_entity_poly.pdbx_seq_one_letter_code
_entity_poly.pdbx_strand_id
1 'polypeptide(L)'
;MANQSKDRRKKKKKGSVDQLGVAHIKATFNNTHITLTDKFGNVVAWSTAGTSGFKGSRKSTAYAATLAAEKAGQEAVQLGMKTIEVRVKGPGSGRESAIRALAVAGLEVISIRDVTPLPHNGCRPPKRRRV
;
A
#
# COMPACT_ATOMS: atom_id res chain seq x y z
N MET A 1 -12.94 35.82 6.62
CA MET A 1 -11.82 35.62 7.58
C MET A 1 -11.75 34.24 8.20
N ALA A 2 -12.87 33.57 8.47
CA ALA A 2 -12.89 32.20 9.00
C ALA A 2 -12.26 31.13 8.06
N ASN A 3 -12.29 31.35 6.74
CA ASN A 3 -11.75 30.40 5.74
C ASN A 3 -10.22 30.39 5.67
N GLN A 4 -9.54 31.47 6.05
CA GLN A 4 -8.07 31.54 6.00
C GLN A 4 -7.43 30.75 7.16
N SER A 5 -8.11 30.64 8.30
CA SER A 5 -7.61 29.85 9.43
C SER A 5 -7.77 28.34 9.22
N LYS A 6 -8.79 27.91 8.46
CA LYS A 6 -8.96 26.50 8.09
C LYS A 6 -7.92 26.04 7.05
N ASP A 7 -7.56 26.89 6.11
CA ASP A 7 -6.51 26.59 5.12
C ASP A 7 -5.10 26.56 5.75
N ARG A 8 -4.84 27.36 6.76
CA ARG A 8 -3.59 27.28 7.51
C ARG A 8 -3.44 25.98 8.29
N ARG A 9 -4.55 25.41 8.80
CA ARG A 9 -4.53 24.09 9.47
C ARG A 9 -4.31 22.94 8.50
N LYS A 10 -4.81 23.03 7.29
CA LYS A 10 -4.56 22.04 6.22
C LYS A 10 -3.12 22.07 5.70
N LYS A 11 -2.45 23.21 5.80
CA LYS A 11 -1.06 23.41 5.42
C LYS A 11 -0.04 23.08 6.52
N LYS A 12 -0.43 22.44 7.62
CA LYS A 12 0.56 21.77 8.45
C LYS A 12 1.21 20.70 7.59
N LYS A 13 2.32 21.07 7.00
CA LYS A 13 3.14 20.23 6.15
C LYS A 13 3.34 18.90 6.84
N LYS A 14 2.88 17.83 6.23
CA LYS A 14 3.46 16.53 6.50
C LYS A 14 4.96 16.74 6.37
N GLY A 15 5.72 16.56 7.45
CA GLY A 15 7.15 16.80 7.47
C GLY A 15 7.83 16.05 6.32
N SER A 16 9.01 16.49 5.93
CA SER A 16 9.80 15.82 4.91
C SER A 16 9.97 14.34 5.30
N VAL A 17 9.67 13.45 4.35
CA VAL A 17 9.79 12.02 4.53
C VAL A 17 11.19 11.57 4.14
N ASP A 18 11.73 10.57 4.84
CA ASP A 18 13.00 9.95 4.46
C ASP A 18 12.94 9.44 3.01
N GLN A 19 14.06 9.53 2.30
CA GLN A 19 14.15 9.04 0.92
C GLN A 19 13.99 7.53 0.83
N LEU A 20 14.43 6.79 1.87
CA LEU A 20 14.27 5.34 1.96
C LEU A 20 12.99 5.00 2.73
N GLY A 21 12.18 4.14 2.15
CA GLY A 21 10.95 3.67 2.77
C GLY A 21 10.70 2.20 2.53
N VAL A 22 9.62 1.72 3.09
CA VAL A 22 9.15 0.35 2.94
C VAL A 22 7.74 0.35 2.38
N ALA A 23 7.52 -0.42 1.31
CA ALA A 23 6.20 -0.63 0.75
C ALA A 23 5.64 -1.96 1.26
N HIS A 24 4.56 -1.90 2.01
CA HIS A 24 3.85 -3.08 2.49
C HIS A 24 2.67 -3.34 1.56
N ILE A 25 2.70 -4.47 0.86
CA ILE A 25 1.63 -4.88 -0.04
C ILE A 25 0.96 -6.11 0.55
N LYS A 26 -0.29 -5.98 0.95
CA LYS A 26 -1.11 -7.09 1.39
C LYS A 26 -2.13 -7.42 0.31
N ALA A 27 -1.90 -8.50 -0.40
CA ALA A 27 -2.78 -8.98 -1.47
C ALA A 27 -3.61 -10.15 -0.98
N THR A 28 -4.91 -9.95 -0.85
CA THR A 28 -5.88 -10.98 -0.51
C THR A 28 -6.72 -11.34 -1.73
N PHE A 29 -7.51 -12.41 -1.63
CA PHE A 29 -8.44 -12.76 -2.70
C PHE A 29 -9.56 -11.74 -2.92
N ASN A 30 -9.78 -10.84 -1.97
CA ASN A 30 -10.85 -9.85 -2.00
C ASN A 30 -10.36 -8.43 -2.21
N ASN A 31 -9.10 -8.12 -1.93
CA ASN A 31 -8.59 -6.76 -1.98
C ASN A 31 -7.07 -6.73 -2.01
N THR A 32 -6.51 -5.57 -2.32
CA THR A 32 -5.09 -5.30 -2.21
C THR A 32 -4.90 -4.02 -1.40
N HIS A 33 -4.11 -4.11 -0.33
CA HIS A 33 -3.75 -2.97 0.52
C HIS A 33 -2.29 -2.60 0.26
N ILE A 34 -2.04 -1.33 0.02
CA ILE A 34 -0.69 -0.81 -0.19
C ILE A 34 -0.45 0.29 0.84
N THR A 35 0.59 0.11 1.63
CA THR A 35 0.98 1.05 2.67
C THR A 35 2.46 1.37 2.50
N LEU A 36 2.78 2.64 2.34
CA LEU A 36 4.14 3.12 2.26
C LEU A 36 4.53 3.74 3.59
N THR A 37 5.59 3.22 4.18
CA THR A 37 6.09 3.68 5.48
C THR A 37 7.53 4.15 5.35
N ASP A 38 8.01 4.88 6.35
CA ASP A 38 9.43 5.13 6.50
C ASP A 38 10.14 3.89 7.08
N LYS A 39 11.45 3.99 7.27
CA LYS A 39 12.25 2.89 7.84
C LYS A 39 11.87 2.55 9.29
N PHE A 40 11.19 3.44 10.00
CA PHE A 40 10.73 3.24 11.38
C PHE A 40 9.31 2.69 11.48
N GLY A 41 8.61 2.51 10.36
CA GLY A 41 7.25 2.00 10.32
C GLY A 41 6.14 3.05 10.38
N ASN A 42 6.48 4.34 10.34
CA ASN A 42 5.48 5.41 10.29
C ASN A 42 4.83 5.50 8.90
N VAL A 43 3.51 5.45 8.83
CA VAL A 43 2.78 5.49 7.57
C VAL A 43 2.90 6.86 6.91
N VAL A 44 3.35 6.86 5.66
CA VAL A 44 3.50 8.06 4.83
C VAL A 44 2.33 8.21 3.86
N ALA A 45 2.00 7.13 3.16
CA ALA A 45 0.92 7.08 2.20
C ALA A 45 0.30 5.69 2.20
N TRP A 46 -0.98 5.60 1.89
CA TRP A 46 -1.66 4.32 1.78
C TRP A 46 -2.76 4.41 0.74
N SER A 47 -3.10 3.27 0.17
CA SER A 47 -4.23 3.13 -0.73
C SER A 47 -4.69 1.68 -0.78
N THR A 48 -5.94 1.47 -1.08
CA THR A 48 -6.51 0.14 -1.31
C THR A 48 -7.29 0.13 -2.61
N ALA A 49 -7.61 -1.06 -3.12
CA ALA A 49 -8.49 -1.17 -4.28
C ALA A 49 -9.87 -0.56 -3.97
N GLY A 50 -10.36 -0.71 -2.74
CA GLY A 50 -11.62 -0.10 -2.30
C GLY A 50 -11.60 1.42 -2.33
N THR A 51 -10.51 2.06 -1.88
CA THR A 51 -10.38 3.53 -1.90
C THR A 51 -10.16 4.07 -3.30
N SER A 52 -9.77 3.24 -4.25
CA SER A 52 -9.62 3.61 -5.66
C SER A 52 -10.91 3.50 -6.47
N GLY A 53 -12.04 3.23 -5.82
CA GLY A 53 -13.37 3.19 -6.43
C GLY A 53 -13.86 1.81 -6.85
N PHE A 54 -13.11 0.74 -6.63
CA PHE A 54 -13.53 -0.62 -6.92
C PHE A 54 -14.40 -1.19 -5.81
N LYS A 55 -15.39 -2.00 -6.18
CA LYS A 55 -16.33 -2.63 -5.25
C LYS A 55 -16.46 -4.12 -5.53
N GLY A 56 -16.78 -4.90 -4.49
CA GLY A 56 -17.03 -6.34 -4.61
C GLY A 56 -15.84 -7.10 -5.16
N SER A 57 -16.08 -8.01 -6.09
CA SER A 57 -15.06 -8.86 -6.71
C SER A 57 -14.02 -8.09 -7.54
N ARG A 58 -14.34 -6.88 -7.99
CA ARG A 58 -13.41 -6.02 -8.76
C ARG A 58 -12.19 -5.58 -7.95
N LYS A 59 -12.30 -5.53 -6.62
CA LYS A 59 -11.18 -5.18 -5.73
C LYS A 59 -10.03 -6.18 -5.78
N SER A 60 -10.27 -7.41 -6.16
CA SER A 60 -9.24 -8.46 -6.23
C SER A 60 -8.48 -8.49 -7.55
N THR A 61 -8.82 -7.66 -8.52
CA THR A 61 -8.19 -7.66 -9.85
C THR A 61 -6.81 -7.02 -9.82
N ALA A 62 -5.93 -7.46 -10.72
CA ALA A 62 -4.62 -6.87 -10.90
C ALA A 62 -4.70 -5.38 -11.32
N TYR A 63 -5.69 -5.03 -12.13
CA TYR A 63 -5.93 -3.65 -12.53
C TYR A 63 -6.25 -2.73 -11.34
N ALA A 64 -7.08 -3.19 -10.43
CA ALA A 64 -7.38 -2.44 -9.20
C ALA A 64 -6.14 -2.25 -8.33
N ALA A 65 -5.30 -3.29 -8.20
CA ALA A 65 -4.03 -3.20 -7.49
C ALA A 65 -3.09 -2.18 -8.14
N THR A 66 -3.01 -2.15 -9.46
CA THR A 66 -2.22 -1.18 -10.22
C THR A 66 -2.65 0.26 -9.90
N LEU A 67 -3.93 0.57 -9.95
CA LEU A 67 -4.43 1.92 -9.66
C LEU A 67 -4.20 2.32 -8.21
N ALA A 68 -4.41 1.40 -7.27
CA ALA A 68 -4.12 1.64 -5.85
C ALA A 68 -2.64 1.95 -5.61
N ALA A 69 -1.75 1.17 -6.22
CA ALA A 69 -0.31 1.36 -6.10
C ALA A 69 0.16 2.67 -6.72
N GLU A 70 -0.34 3.03 -7.89
CA GLU A 70 -0.03 4.31 -8.53
C GLU A 70 -0.41 5.48 -7.64
N LYS A 71 -1.61 5.46 -7.07
CA LYS A 71 -2.09 6.52 -6.18
C LYS A 71 -1.20 6.67 -4.95
N ALA A 72 -0.90 5.59 -4.26
CA ALA A 72 -0.03 5.60 -3.09
C ALA A 72 1.39 6.03 -3.45
N GLY A 73 1.93 5.53 -4.55
CA GLY A 73 3.28 5.86 -5.03
C GLY A 73 3.44 7.32 -5.40
N GLN A 74 2.48 7.90 -6.10
CA GLN A 74 2.49 9.32 -6.45
C GLN A 74 2.47 10.21 -5.21
N GLU A 75 1.65 9.87 -4.21
CA GLU A 75 1.61 10.61 -2.96
C GLU A 75 2.94 10.54 -2.21
N ALA A 76 3.56 9.37 -2.15
CA ALA A 76 4.86 9.19 -1.51
C ALA A 76 5.99 9.94 -2.22
N VAL A 77 6.00 9.94 -3.55
CA VAL A 77 6.98 10.70 -4.35
C VAL A 77 6.86 12.20 -4.11
N GLN A 78 5.64 12.72 -4.02
CA GLN A 78 5.40 14.11 -3.70
C GLN A 78 5.92 14.50 -2.31
N LEU A 79 5.94 13.55 -1.37
CA LEU A 79 6.45 13.74 -0.01
C LEU A 79 7.98 13.59 0.09
N GLY A 80 8.66 13.19 -0.98
CA GLY A 80 10.11 13.09 -1.07
C GLY A 80 10.69 11.67 -0.96
N MET A 81 9.88 10.63 -0.93
CA MET A 81 10.36 9.25 -0.95
C MET A 81 10.92 8.90 -2.33
N LYS A 82 12.08 8.23 -2.39
CA LYS A 82 12.74 7.87 -3.65
C LYS A 82 12.98 6.38 -3.81
N THR A 83 13.43 5.72 -2.77
CA THR A 83 13.76 4.29 -2.78
C THR A 83 12.89 3.53 -1.80
N ILE A 84 12.51 2.32 -2.17
CA ILE A 84 11.66 1.47 -1.34
C ILE A 84 12.17 0.03 -1.30
N GLU A 85 11.99 -0.60 -0.16
CA GLU A 85 12.01 -2.04 0.00
C GLU A 85 10.56 -2.54 -0.05
N VAL A 86 10.27 -3.53 -0.89
CA VAL A 86 8.92 -4.08 -1.01
C VAL A 86 8.78 -5.32 -0.14
N ARG A 87 7.76 -5.34 0.70
CA ARG A 87 7.36 -6.50 1.49
C ARG A 87 5.96 -6.93 1.08
N VAL A 88 5.86 -8.08 0.44
CA VAL A 88 4.61 -8.61 -0.09
C VAL A 88 4.06 -9.69 0.83
N LYS A 89 2.78 -9.65 1.09
CA LYS A 89 2.07 -10.59 1.95
C LYS A 89 0.77 -11.05 1.30
N GLY A 90 0.53 -12.35 1.32
CA GLY A 90 -0.73 -12.95 0.89
C GLY A 90 -0.74 -13.47 -0.54
N PRO A 91 -1.76 -14.25 -0.91
CA PRO A 91 -1.82 -14.98 -2.18
C PRO A 91 -2.57 -14.26 -3.31
N GLY A 92 -3.01 -13.02 -3.12
CA GLY A 92 -3.83 -12.29 -4.09
C GLY A 92 -3.13 -12.05 -5.43
N SER A 93 -3.91 -11.88 -6.49
CA SER A 93 -3.41 -11.66 -7.84
C SER A 93 -2.76 -10.29 -8.07
N GLY A 94 -2.95 -9.36 -7.15
CA GLY A 94 -2.42 -7.99 -7.26
C GLY A 94 -0.96 -7.83 -6.86
N ARG A 95 -0.27 -8.87 -6.45
CA ARG A 95 1.12 -8.80 -5.93
C ARG A 95 2.09 -8.13 -6.90
N GLU A 96 2.26 -8.72 -8.06
CA GLU A 96 3.23 -8.25 -9.07
C GLU A 96 2.81 -6.92 -9.69
N SER A 97 1.53 -6.76 -9.98
CA SER A 97 0.98 -5.55 -10.57
C SER A 97 1.18 -4.33 -9.68
N ALA A 98 1.02 -4.50 -8.37
CA ALA A 98 1.26 -3.44 -7.40
C ALA A 98 2.75 -3.03 -7.36
N ILE A 99 3.67 -3.98 -7.38
CA ILE A 99 5.11 -3.71 -7.40
C ILE A 99 5.51 -2.93 -8.65
N ARG A 100 5.02 -3.36 -9.82
CA ARG A 100 5.29 -2.67 -11.09
C ARG A 100 4.74 -1.24 -11.10
N ALA A 101 3.55 -1.06 -10.57
CA ALA A 101 2.92 0.26 -10.51
C ALA A 101 3.67 1.22 -9.58
N LEU A 102 4.21 0.74 -8.46
CA LEU A 102 5.07 1.55 -7.59
C LEU A 102 6.35 1.99 -8.31
N ALA A 103 6.96 1.10 -9.10
CA ALA A 103 8.13 1.45 -9.91
C ALA A 103 7.79 2.49 -10.98
N VAL A 104 6.65 2.36 -11.65
CA VAL A 104 6.19 3.32 -12.66
C VAL A 104 5.87 4.69 -12.04
N ALA A 105 5.39 4.72 -10.80
CA ALA A 105 5.08 5.97 -10.10
C ALA A 105 6.34 6.81 -9.77
N GLY A 106 7.52 6.25 -9.90
CA GLY A 106 8.79 6.95 -9.69
C GLY A 106 9.59 6.48 -8.49
N LEU A 107 9.19 5.39 -7.85
CA LEU A 107 9.91 4.79 -6.73
C LEU A 107 10.88 3.73 -7.24
N GLU A 108 12.12 3.77 -6.78
CA GLU A 108 13.13 2.76 -7.07
C GLU A 108 12.98 1.59 -6.10
N VAL A 109 12.71 0.40 -6.62
CA VAL A 109 12.61 -0.83 -5.84
C VAL A 109 13.98 -1.44 -5.67
N ILE A 110 14.51 -1.47 -4.46
CA ILE A 110 15.84 -2.01 -4.16
C ILE A 110 15.82 -3.47 -3.74
N SER A 111 14.74 -3.94 -3.15
CA SER A 111 14.57 -5.34 -2.78
C SER A 111 13.09 -5.71 -2.69
N ILE A 112 12.80 -6.98 -2.89
CA ILE A 112 11.46 -7.54 -2.78
C ILE A 112 11.54 -8.74 -1.85
N ARG A 113 10.73 -8.74 -0.79
CA ARG A 113 10.67 -9.82 0.19
C ARG A 113 9.24 -10.31 0.35
N ASP A 114 9.04 -11.59 0.33
CA ASP A 114 7.77 -12.20 0.68
C ASP A 114 7.74 -12.44 2.20
N VAL A 115 6.78 -11.81 2.88
CA VAL A 115 6.61 -11.89 4.34
C VAL A 115 5.32 -12.60 4.73
N THR A 116 4.74 -13.39 3.83
CA THR A 116 3.54 -14.18 4.11
C THR A 116 3.81 -15.09 5.31
N PRO A 117 2.99 -15.03 6.39
CA PRO A 117 3.24 -15.82 7.58
C PRO A 117 3.02 -17.32 7.33
N LEU A 118 3.97 -18.12 7.80
CA LEU A 118 3.88 -19.58 7.79
C LEU A 118 3.79 -20.06 9.24
N PRO A 119 2.61 -20.47 9.73
CA PRO A 119 2.49 -20.94 11.10
C PRO A 119 3.19 -22.29 11.27
N HIS A 120 3.90 -22.47 12.39
CA HIS A 120 4.47 -23.74 12.80
C HIS A 120 3.40 -24.58 13.52
N ASN A 121 2.41 -25.09 12.79
CA ASN A 121 1.16 -25.70 13.26
C ASN A 121 0.13 -24.74 13.88
N GLY A 122 0.49 -23.61 14.40
CA GLY A 122 -0.40 -22.54 14.84
C GLY A 122 -1.69 -22.93 15.56
N CYS A 123 -2.68 -22.05 15.50
CA CYS A 123 -4.00 -22.30 16.08
C CYS A 123 -4.85 -23.18 15.16
N ARG A 124 -5.81 -23.88 15.76
CA ARG A 124 -6.80 -24.64 14.98
C ARG A 124 -7.56 -23.69 14.06
N PRO A 125 -7.64 -23.97 12.74
CA PRO A 125 -8.41 -23.14 11.83
C PRO A 125 -9.91 -23.22 12.13
N PRO A 126 -10.69 -22.19 11.73
CA PRO A 126 -12.14 -22.23 11.89
C PRO A 126 -12.75 -23.34 11.05
N LYS A 127 -13.95 -23.78 11.41
CA LYS A 127 -14.66 -24.77 10.65
C LYS A 127 -14.98 -24.29 9.24
N ARG A 128 -15.23 -25.23 8.33
CA ARG A 128 -15.63 -24.93 6.97
C ARG A 128 -16.87 -24.03 6.95
N ARG A 129 -16.84 -23.00 6.12
CA ARG A 129 -17.95 -22.08 5.92
C ARG A 129 -19.16 -22.82 5.29
N ARG A 130 -20.33 -22.58 5.84
CA ARG A 130 -21.59 -23.04 5.19
C ARG A 130 -21.89 -22.16 3.99
N VAL A 131 -22.14 -22.82 2.87
CA VAL A 131 -22.46 -22.16 1.62
C VAL A 131 -23.88 -22.54 1.19
#